data_9f410e03268b875cd4ffa472b16c1a53
#
_entry.id   9f410e03268b875cd4ffa472b16c1a53
#
_cell.length_a   1.000
_cell.length_b   1.000
_cell.length_c   1.000
_cell.angle_alpha   90.00
_cell.angle_beta   90.00
_cell.angle_gamma   90.00
#
_symmetry.space_group_name_H-M   'P 1'
#
loop_
_entity.id
_entity.type
_entity.pdbx_description
1 polymer ?
#
loop_
_entity_poly.entity_id
_entity_poly.type
_entity_poly.pdbx_seq_one_letter_code
_entity_poly.pdbx_strand_id
1 'polypeptide(L)'
;MVAKLRLVAAACALFAAVIVVWQTNPSGQPMHVHAADLPMTNVTTSIKWPVVETVDPSPFNPCNDIPLGVVQSLGLAFTPPVPEDQLRCKYDAGNYQMAVEAIVWRSYEETLPPDAVQLDIDGHRAAQWWIMKPTDWNNRWWITCMVAFDTSYGVLQQSLFYSPVYSDPDPDCMQTNLQRAHELVPHYVF
;
A
#
# COMPACT_ATOMS: atom_id res chain seq x y z
N MET A 1 27.14 -40.40 -12.32
CA MET A 1 26.08 -41.33 -11.89
C MET A 1 25.76 -41.26 -10.38
N VAL A 2 26.73 -40.97 -9.53
CA VAL A 2 26.57 -40.94 -8.04
C VAL A 2 25.60 -39.86 -7.52
N ALA A 3 25.53 -38.69 -8.18
CA ALA A 3 24.64 -37.60 -7.74
C ALA A 3 23.13 -37.89 -7.92
N LYS A 4 22.77 -38.63 -8.99
CA LYS A 4 21.36 -39.01 -9.23
C LYS A 4 20.87 -40.07 -8.24
N LEU A 5 21.76 -40.94 -7.77
CA LEU A 5 21.42 -41.95 -6.77
C LEU A 5 21.14 -41.37 -5.39
N ARG A 6 21.84 -40.29 -5.02
CA ARG A 6 21.64 -39.58 -3.74
C ARG A 6 20.29 -38.83 -3.69
N LEU A 7 19.85 -38.28 -4.81
CA LEU A 7 18.56 -37.60 -4.91
C LEU A 7 17.37 -38.56 -4.77
N VAL A 8 17.48 -39.76 -5.36
CA VAL A 8 16.45 -40.79 -5.25
C VAL A 8 16.34 -41.32 -3.80
N ALA A 9 17.48 -41.51 -3.14
CA ALA A 9 17.51 -41.97 -1.77
C ALA A 9 16.90 -40.94 -0.79
N ALA A 10 17.12 -39.65 -1.01
CA ALA A 10 16.52 -38.58 -0.20
C ALA A 10 15.00 -38.48 -0.39
N ALA A 11 14.50 -38.66 -1.61
CA ALA A 11 13.07 -38.67 -1.90
C ALA A 11 12.37 -39.87 -1.25
N CYS A 12 12.96 -41.04 -1.29
CA CYS A 12 12.40 -42.23 -0.63
C CYS A 12 12.35 -42.09 0.91
N ALA A 13 13.35 -41.43 1.52
CA ALA A 13 13.35 -41.20 2.97
C ALA A 13 12.23 -40.25 3.42
N LEU A 14 11.93 -39.21 2.63
CA LEU A 14 10.83 -38.28 2.92
C LEU A 14 9.46 -38.97 2.78
N PHE A 15 9.27 -39.82 1.79
CA PHE A 15 8.02 -40.60 1.63
C PHE A 15 7.83 -41.58 2.78
N ALA A 16 8.87 -42.24 3.26
CA ALA A 16 8.80 -43.15 4.39
C ALA A 16 8.42 -42.40 5.69
N ALA A 17 8.95 -41.21 5.90
CA ALA A 17 8.60 -40.37 7.07
C ALA A 17 7.13 -39.94 7.07
N VAL A 18 6.56 -39.61 5.93
CA VAL A 18 5.15 -39.23 5.79
C VAL A 18 4.23 -40.44 6.10
N ILE A 19 4.57 -41.64 5.62
CA ILE A 19 3.78 -42.85 5.86
C ILE A 19 3.83 -43.25 7.34
N VAL A 20 4.95 -43.10 8.03
CA VAL A 20 5.09 -43.41 9.46
C VAL A 20 4.24 -42.45 10.32
N VAL A 21 4.20 -41.15 9.98
CA VAL A 21 3.36 -40.19 10.69
C VAL A 21 1.86 -40.51 10.53
N TRP A 22 1.45 -41.05 9.37
CA TRP A 22 0.05 -41.47 9.16
C TRP A 22 -0.32 -42.75 9.91
N GLN A 23 0.63 -43.64 10.16
CA GLN A 23 0.38 -44.92 10.87
C GLN A 23 0.46 -44.79 12.38
N THR A 24 1.05 -43.76 12.96
CA THR A 24 1.20 -43.59 14.41
C THR A 24 0.13 -42.68 15.04
N ASN A 25 -0.94 -42.36 14.34
CA ASN A 25 -2.06 -41.62 14.90
C ASN A 25 -3.26 -42.59 15.15
N PRO A 26 -3.26 -43.34 16.25
CA PRO A 26 -4.28 -44.37 16.52
C PRO A 26 -5.58 -43.82 17.14
N SER A 27 -5.80 -42.51 17.13
CA SER A 27 -6.99 -41.86 17.69
C SER A 27 -7.95 -41.29 16.67
N GLY A 28 -7.96 -41.85 15.46
CA GLY A 28 -9.00 -41.59 14.46
C GLY A 28 -10.33 -42.26 14.76
N GLN A 29 -10.87 -42.14 15.98
CA GLN A 29 -12.30 -42.34 16.15
C GLN A 29 -13.01 -41.15 15.55
N PRO A 30 -13.95 -41.37 14.60
CA PRO A 30 -14.83 -40.33 14.17
C PRO A 30 -15.62 -39.86 15.39
N MET A 31 -15.30 -38.66 15.87
CA MET A 31 -16.15 -37.98 16.83
C MET A 31 -17.46 -37.70 16.10
N HIS A 32 -18.44 -38.58 16.33
CA HIS A 32 -19.82 -38.26 16.01
C HIS A 32 -20.27 -37.14 16.92
N VAL A 33 -19.99 -35.91 16.51
CA VAL A 33 -20.59 -34.73 17.10
C VAL A 33 -22.05 -34.79 16.68
N HIS A 34 -22.92 -35.21 17.60
CA HIS A 34 -24.35 -35.03 17.44
C HIS A 34 -24.62 -33.51 17.35
N ALA A 35 -24.94 -33.06 16.17
CA ALA A 35 -25.24 -31.67 15.86
C ALA A 35 -26.59 -31.18 16.46
N ALA A 36 -27.10 -31.86 17.49
CA ALA A 36 -28.47 -31.66 17.95
C ALA A 36 -28.61 -30.80 19.23
N ASP A 37 -27.52 -30.41 19.92
CA ASP A 37 -27.66 -29.77 21.24
C ASP A 37 -26.77 -28.54 21.50
N LEU A 38 -26.36 -27.83 20.43
CA LEU A 38 -25.82 -26.50 20.64
C LEU A 38 -26.95 -25.50 20.42
N PRO A 39 -27.34 -24.70 21.44
CA PRO A 39 -28.24 -23.59 21.21
C PRO A 39 -27.57 -22.67 20.18
N MET A 40 -28.16 -22.56 19.03
CA MET A 40 -27.78 -21.52 18.06
C MET A 40 -28.17 -20.17 18.65
N THR A 41 -27.33 -19.68 19.56
CA THR A 41 -27.27 -18.25 19.81
C THR A 41 -26.74 -17.64 18.51
N ASN A 42 -27.63 -17.06 17.73
CA ASN A 42 -27.26 -16.16 16.66
C ASN A 42 -26.53 -14.97 17.29
N VAL A 43 -25.26 -15.17 17.63
CA VAL A 43 -24.36 -14.04 17.89
C VAL A 43 -24.06 -13.45 16.53
N THR A 44 -24.96 -12.60 16.08
CA THR A 44 -24.63 -11.64 15.04
C THR A 44 -23.58 -10.70 15.66
N THR A 45 -22.33 -11.10 15.60
CA THR A 45 -21.23 -10.21 15.84
C THR A 45 -21.26 -9.22 14.68
N SER A 46 -22.06 -8.15 14.82
CA SER A 46 -21.88 -6.99 13.98
C SER A 46 -20.49 -6.48 14.30
N ILE A 47 -19.55 -6.67 13.37
CA ILE A 47 -18.27 -5.99 13.40
C ILE A 47 -18.63 -4.51 13.33
N LYS A 48 -18.64 -3.84 14.49
CA LYS A 48 -18.68 -2.38 14.52
C LYS A 48 -17.34 -1.92 13.99
N TRP A 49 -17.30 -1.61 12.72
CA TRP A 49 -16.22 -0.79 12.20
C TRP A 49 -16.19 0.49 13.04
N PRO A 50 -15.00 0.94 13.48
CA PRO A 50 -14.92 2.22 14.15
C PRO A 50 -15.56 3.24 13.21
N VAL A 51 -16.63 3.87 13.69
CA VAL A 51 -17.19 5.06 13.03
C VAL A 51 -16.08 6.09 13.20
N VAL A 52 -15.36 6.37 12.11
CA VAL A 52 -14.51 7.55 12.07
C VAL A 52 -15.47 8.71 12.20
N GLU A 53 -15.42 9.39 13.35
CA GLU A 53 -16.19 10.62 13.54
C GLU A 53 -15.86 11.50 12.33
N THR A 54 -16.90 11.97 11.66
CA THR A 54 -16.73 12.89 10.54
C THR A 54 -16.05 14.12 11.11
N VAL A 55 -14.74 14.23 10.87
CA VAL A 55 -13.98 15.42 11.20
C VAL A 55 -14.58 16.54 10.35
N ASP A 56 -15.05 17.60 10.98
CA ASP A 56 -15.50 18.79 10.26
C ASP A 56 -14.34 19.80 10.28
N PRO A 57 -13.79 20.19 9.13
CA PRO A 57 -14.23 19.86 7.78
C PRO A 57 -14.02 18.40 7.40
N SER A 58 -14.89 17.87 6.51
CA SER A 58 -14.76 16.52 5.97
C SER A 58 -13.36 16.33 5.38
N PRO A 59 -12.65 15.25 5.73
CA PRO A 59 -11.31 15.05 5.22
C PRO A 59 -11.34 14.94 3.69
N PHE A 60 -10.29 15.45 3.07
CA PHE A 60 -10.07 15.38 1.64
C PHE A 60 -10.07 13.93 1.14
N ASN A 61 -10.86 13.65 0.08
CA ASN A 61 -10.88 12.35 -0.59
C ASN A 61 -10.30 12.47 -2.01
N PRO A 62 -9.04 12.07 -2.24
CA PRO A 62 -8.35 12.31 -3.50
C PRO A 62 -9.06 11.74 -4.74
N CYS A 63 -9.72 10.59 -4.62
CA CYS A 63 -10.43 9.99 -5.75
C CYS A 63 -11.71 10.73 -6.15
N ASN A 64 -12.32 11.45 -5.22
CA ASN A 64 -13.58 12.17 -5.45
C ASN A 64 -13.35 13.65 -5.71
N ASP A 65 -12.40 14.24 -4.97
CA ASP A 65 -12.23 15.70 -4.90
C ASP A 65 -11.29 16.24 -5.98
N ILE A 66 -10.33 15.40 -6.48
CA ILE A 66 -9.54 15.78 -7.66
C ILE A 66 -10.33 15.47 -8.92
N PRO A 67 -10.68 16.48 -9.74
CA PRO A 67 -11.47 16.26 -10.94
C PRO A 67 -10.76 15.31 -11.92
N LEU A 68 -11.48 14.33 -12.46
CA LEU A 68 -10.92 13.38 -13.42
C LEU A 68 -10.27 14.06 -14.64
N GLY A 69 -10.83 15.18 -15.10
CA GLY A 69 -10.25 15.95 -16.20
C GLY A 69 -8.86 16.51 -15.90
N VAL A 70 -8.60 16.88 -14.63
CA VAL A 70 -7.26 17.31 -14.17
C VAL A 70 -6.31 16.12 -14.21
N VAL A 71 -6.70 14.99 -13.63
CA VAL A 71 -5.90 13.74 -13.61
C VAL A 71 -5.54 13.32 -15.04
N GLN A 72 -6.50 13.39 -15.97
CA GLN A 72 -6.29 13.08 -17.39
C GLN A 72 -5.34 14.08 -18.08
N SER A 73 -5.51 15.38 -17.82
CA SER A 73 -4.66 16.40 -18.43
C SER A 73 -3.20 16.32 -17.96
N LEU A 74 -2.97 15.81 -16.75
CA LEU A 74 -1.65 15.56 -16.19
C LEU A 74 -1.05 14.21 -16.63
N GLY A 75 -1.77 13.41 -17.41
CA GLY A 75 -1.32 12.09 -17.84
C GLY A 75 -1.32 11.05 -16.71
N LEU A 76 -2.08 11.28 -15.64
CA LEU A 76 -2.16 10.42 -14.46
C LEU A 76 -3.33 9.41 -14.53
N ALA A 77 -3.93 9.25 -15.69
CA ALA A 77 -5.05 8.33 -15.94
C ALA A 77 -4.77 7.43 -17.15
N PHE A 78 -3.58 6.85 -17.24
CA PHE A 78 -3.27 5.80 -18.20
C PHE A 78 -4.18 4.60 -18.00
N THR A 79 -4.42 4.22 -16.74
CA THR A 79 -5.57 3.45 -16.30
C THR A 79 -6.47 4.32 -15.42
N PRO A 80 -7.77 4.04 -15.30
CA PRO A 80 -8.65 4.82 -14.42
C PRO A 80 -8.11 4.90 -12.98
N PRO A 81 -8.26 6.04 -12.28
CA PRO A 81 -7.91 6.16 -10.87
C PRO A 81 -8.58 5.07 -10.02
N VAL A 82 -7.85 4.50 -9.07
CA VAL A 82 -8.31 3.39 -8.24
C VAL A 82 -8.31 3.78 -6.77
N PRO A 83 -9.46 3.79 -6.09
CA PRO A 83 -9.49 3.93 -4.64
C PRO A 83 -8.84 2.68 -4.01
N GLU A 84 -7.82 2.87 -3.17
CA GLU A 84 -7.15 1.78 -2.44
C GLU A 84 -7.70 1.63 -1.02
N ASP A 85 -7.95 2.77 -0.35
CA ASP A 85 -8.56 2.88 0.96
C ASP A 85 -9.53 4.05 0.97
N GLN A 86 -10.20 4.32 2.10
CA GLN A 86 -11.24 5.35 2.21
C GLN A 86 -10.78 6.74 1.76
N LEU A 87 -9.51 7.11 2.04
CA LEU A 87 -8.94 8.43 1.76
C LEU A 87 -7.66 8.36 0.92
N ARG A 88 -7.45 7.28 0.20
CA ARG A 88 -6.30 7.07 -0.68
C ARG A 88 -6.75 6.75 -2.10
N CYS A 89 -6.13 7.43 -3.06
CA CYS A 89 -6.36 7.23 -4.49
C CYS A 89 -5.05 6.95 -5.21
N LYS A 90 -5.04 5.91 -6.02
CA LYS A 90 -3.92 5.57 -6.89
C LYS A 90 -4.17 6.04 -8.31
N TYR A 91 -3.15 6.62 -8.91
CA TYR A 91 -3.09 7.14 -10.27
C TYR A 91 -1.98 6.44 -11.04
N ASP A 92 -2.20 6.25 -12.34
CA ASP A 92 -1.27 5.56 -13.23
C ASP A 92 -0.86 6.51 -14.37
N ALA A 93 0.43 6.77 -14.49
CA ALA A 93 1.01 7.56 -15.57
C ALA A 93 1.65 6.70 -16.67
N GLY A 94 1.51 5.37 -16.60
CA GLY A 94 2.10 4.41 -17.53
C GLY A 94 3.52 4.01 -17.12
N ASN A 95 4.46 4.95 -17.03
CA ASN A 95 5.84 4.67 -16.62
C ASN A 95 6.11 4.84 -15.11
N TYR A 96 5.16 5.38 -14.34
CA TYR A 96 5.17 5.43 -12.88
C TYR A 96 3.74 5.39 -12.35
N GLN A 97 3.61 5.11 -11.08
CA GLN A 97 2.36 5.24 -10.35
C GLN A 97 2.50 6.27 -9.25
N MET A 98 1.40 6.90 -8.90
CA MET A 98 1.32 7.88 -7.84
C MET A 98 0.12 7.55 -6.94
N ALA A 99 0.26 7.78 -5.65
CA ALA A 99 -0.89 7.74 -4.75
C ALA A 99 -0.96 9.01 -3.92
N VAL A 100 -2.17 9.50 -3.72
CA VAL A 100 -2.47 10.62 -2.82
C VAL A 100 -3.35 10.11 -1.70
N GLU A 101 -3.01 10.44 -0.46
CA GLU A 101 -3.68 9.95 0.74
C GLU A 101 -3.83 11.05 1.79
N ALA A 102 -5.04 11.20 2.33
CA ALA A 102 -5.30 12.04 3.49
C ALA A 102 -5.24 11.19 4.77
N ILE A 103 -4.35 11.55 5.70
CA ILE A 103 -4.12 10.84 6.96
C ILE A 103 -4.60 11.74 8.10
N VAL A 104 -5.72 11.37 8.73
CA VAL A 104 -6.39 12.17 9.76
C VAL A 104 -6.01 11.80 11.21
N TRP A 105 -5.27 10.70 11.40
CA TRP A 105 -4.90 10.19 12.73
C TRP A 105 -3.45 10.46 13.12
N ARG A 106 -2.73 11.23 12.31
CA ARG A 106 -1.31 11.55 12.52
C ARG A 106 -1.06 13.00 12.18
N SER A 107 -0.21 13.65 12.96
CA SER A 107 0.25 15.01 12.67
C SER A 107 1.32 15.02 11.58
N TYR A 108 1.54 16.20 11.00
CA TYR A 108 2.59 16.40 10.01
C TYR A 108 3.98 16.06 10.59
N GLU A 109 4.29 16.54 11.80
CA GLU A 109 5.56 16.31 12.47
C GLU A 109 5.83 14.83 12.74
N GLU A 110 4.82 14.07 13.15
CA GLU A 110 4.92 12.64 13.41
C GLU A 110 5.15 11.80 12.14
N THR A 111 4.85 12.40 10.99
CA THR A 111 4.96 11.73 9.69
C THR A 111 6.36 11.83 9.10
N LEU A 112 7.10 12.88 9.46
CA LEU A 112 8.37 13.19 8.81
C LEU A 112 9.53 12.34 9.33
N PRO A 113 10.28 11.68 8.45
CA PRO A 113 11.55 11.07 8.84
C PRO A 113 12.63 12.16 9.11
N PRO A 114 13.70 11.83 9.83
CA PRO A 114 14.75 12.79 10.18
C PRO A 114 15.46 13.43 8.99
N ASP A 115 15.45 12.78 7.83
CA ASP A 115 16.08 13.23 6.59
C ASP A 115 15.11 13.93 5.63
N ALA A 116 13.88 14.21 6.07
CA ALA A 116 12.91 14.95 5.29
C ALA A 116 13.38 16.39 5.03
N VAL A 117 13.34 16.81 3.79
CA VAL A 117 13.67 18.18 3.37
C VAL A 117 12.40 19.02 3.39
N GLN A 118 12.41 20.05 4.27
CA GLN A 118 11.30 20.99 4.38
C GLN A 118 11.20 21.89 3.14
N LEU A 119 9.99 22.15 2.68
CA LEU A 119 9.67 22.93 1.49
C LEU A 119 8.49 23.86 1.77
N ASP A 120 8.36 24.87 0.93
CA ASP A 120 7.12 25.59 0.70
C ASP A 120 6.65 25.27 -0.73
N ILE A 121 5.43 24.79 -0.87
CA ILE A 121 4.82 24.48 -2.16
C ILE A 121 3.58 25.34 -2.29
N ASP A 122 3.67 26.40 -3.09
CA ASP A 122 2.59 27.36 -3.38
C ASP A 122 1.94 27.94 -2.10
N GLY A 123 2.77 28.22 -1.08
CA GLY A 123 2.35 28.81 0.21
C GLY A 123 1.92 27.78 1.24
N HIS A 124 2.02 26.50 0.95
CA HIS A 124 1.71 25.42 1.89
C HIS A 124 2.99 24.78 2.43
N ARG A 125 3.04 24.59 3.74
CA ARG A 125 4.13 23.90 4.41
C ARG A 125 4.18 22.45 3.95
N ALA A 126 5.30 22.02 3.43
CA ALA A 126 5.49 20.68 2.90
C ALA A 126 6.88 20.12 3.23
N ALA A 127 7.07 18.84 2.99
CA ALA A 127 8.37 18.19 3.03
C ALA A 127 8.47 17.08 2.00
N GLN A 128 9.68 16.78 1.53
CA GLN A 128 9.92 15.64 0.66
C GLN A 128 11.05 14.75 1.18
N TRP A 129 10.98 13.46 0.89
CA TRP A 129 12.00 12.48 1.26
C TRP A 129 11.92 11.22 0.43
N TRP A 130 12.94 10.38 0.55
CA TRP A 130 12.95 9.06 -0.03
C TRP A 130 12.33 8.04 0.94
N ILE A 131 11.37 7.25 0.46
CA ILE A 131 10.96 6.02 1.14
C ILE A 131 11.90 4.89 0.74
N MET A 132 12.17 4.77 -0.56
CA MET A 132 13.11 3.81 -1.11
C MET A 132 13.88 4.46 -2.24
N LYS A 133 15.11 4.90 -1.94
CA LYS A 133 15.99 5.52 -2.93
C LYS A 133 16.73 4.48 -3.77
N PRO A 134 17.15 4.83 -5.00
CA PRO A 134 17.99 3.98 -5.82
C PRO A 134 19.30 3.65 -5.10
N THR A 135 19.66 2.37 -5.10
CA THR A 135 20.94 1.85 -4.62
C THR A 135 21.38 0.74 -5.58
N ASP A 136 22.65 0.32 -5.51
CA ASP A 136 23.14 -0.79 -6.32
C ASP A 136 22.35 -2.08 -6.10
N TRP A 137 21.70 -2.18 -4.94
CA TRP A 137 20.91 -3.33 -4.55
C TRP A 137 19.47 -3.27 -5.06
N ASN A 138 18.79 -2.11 -5.01
CA ASN A 138 17.36 -1.98 -5.32
C ASN A 138 17.06 -1.26 -6.63
N ASN A 139 18.08 -0.92 -7.45
CA ASN A 139 17.89 -0.20 -8.71
C ASN A 139 17.07 -0.95 -9.78
N ARG A 140 16.67 -2.18 -9.50
CA ARG A 140 15.81 -3.01 -10.34
C ARG A 140 14.40 -3.22 -9.79
N TRP A 141 14.17 -2.78 -8.56
CA TRP A 141 12.91 -3.05 -7.87
C TRP A 141 12.05 -1.78 -7.80
N TRP A 142 11.57 -1.47 -6.63
CA TRP A 142 10.72 -0.32 -6.44
C TRP A 142 11.53 0.86 -5.92
N ILE A 143 11.40 1.98 -6.62
CA ILE A 143 11.89 3.29 -6.20
C ILE A 143 10.68 4.09 -5.73
N THR A 144 10.77 4.71 -4.55
CA THR A 144 9.64 5.43 -3.96
C THR A 144 10.11 6.70 -3.28
N CYS A 145 9.45 7.80 -3.57
CA CYS A 145 9.63 9.09 -2.90
C CYS A 145 8.28 9.66 -2.46
N MET A 146 8.33 10.58 -1.51
CA MET A 146 7.17 11.14 -0.84
C MET A 146 7.24 12.66 -0.82
N VAL A 147 6.10 13.30 -1.02
CA VAL A 147 5.83 14.69 -0.62
C VAL A 147 4.70 14.63 0.40
N ALA A 148 4.81 15.37 1.51
CA ALA A 148 3.74 15.52 2.47
C ALA A 148 3.46 16.99 2.73
N PHE A 149 2.20 17.31 3.00
CA PHE A 149 1.72 18.63 3.33
C PHE A 149 1.11 18.65 4.73
N ASP A 150 1.35 19.73 5.45
CA ASP A 150 0.66 20.06 6.68
C ASP A 150 -0.75 20.52 6.38
N THR A 151 -1.76 19.94 7.02
CA THR A 151 -3.17 20.27 6.79
C THR A 151 -3.92 20.46 8.11
N SER A 152 -5.06 21.11 8.07
CA SER A 152 -5.90 21.33 9.25
C SER A 152 -6.49 20.05 9.84
N TYR A 153 -6.56 18.95 9.04
CA TYR A 153 -7.10 17.65 9.46
C TYR A 153 -6.03 16.61 9.77
N GLY A 154 -4.75 16.92 9.58
CA GLY A 154 -3.64 16.00 9.76
C GLY A 154 -2.56 16.17 8.69
N VAL A 155 -2.38 15.18 7.82
CA VAL A 155 -1.36 15.25 6.77
C VAL A 155 -1.91 14.74 5.43
N LEU A 156 -1.55 15.42 4.36
CA LEU A 156 -1.77 14.94 3.00
C LEU A 156 -0.45 14.41 2.45
N GLN A 157 -0.42 13.15 2.04
CA GLN A 157 0.75 12.50 1.45
C GLN A 157 0.55 12.23 -0.03
N GLN A 158 1.58 12.53 -0.82
CA GLN A 158 1.68 12.19 -2.22
C GLN A 158 2.93 11.34 -2.44
N SER A 159 2.74 10.08 -2.78
CA SER A 159 3.83 9.17 -3.11
C SER A 159 3.94 8.95 -4.61
N LEU A 160 5.17 8.91 -5.12
CA LEU A 160 5.47 8.43 -6.46
C LEU A 160 6.31 7.17 -6.35
N PHE A 161 5.97 6.16 -7.15
CA PHE A 161 6.70 4.91 -7.16
C PHE A 161 6.76 4.29 -8.56
N TYR A 162 7.89 3.68 -8.87
CA TYR A 162 8.13 3.02 -10.14
C TYR A 162 9.17 1.90 -9.98
N SER A 163 9.26 1.05 -10.99
CA SER A 163 10.32 0.04 -11.08
C SER A 163 11.14 0.31 -12.35
N PRO A 164 12.44 0.53 -12.24
CA PRO A 164 13.31 0.78 -13.41
C PRO A 164 13.27 -0.34 -14.47
N VAL A 165 12.87 -1.55 -14.09
CA VAL A 165 12.72 -2.67 -15.04
C VAL A 165 11.52 -2.49 -15.97
N TYR A 166 10.50 -1.76 -15.54
CA TYR A 166 9.22 -1.60 -16.25
C TYR A 166 8.93 -0.17 -16.69
N SER A 167 9.73 0.79 -16.22
CA SER A 167 9.57 2.20 -16.54
C SER A 167 10.49 2.59 -17.71
N ASP A 168 9.92 3.21 -18.74
CA ASP A 168 10.67 3.75 -19.89
C ASP A 168 9.96 5.04 -20.39
N PRO A 169 10.59 6.21 -20.26
CA PRO A 169 11.82 6.46 -19.49
C PRO A 169 11.61 6.40 -17.98
N ASP A 170 12.69 6.13 -17.24
CA ASP A 170 12.70 6.24 -15.78
C ASP A 170 12.42 7.68 -15.35
N PRO A 171 11.45 7.93 -14.45
CA PRO A 171 11.23 9.26 -13.89
C PRO A 171 12.31 9.61 -12.86
N ASP A 172 12.68 10.89 -12.78
CA ASP A 172 13.31 11.40 -11.56
C ASP A 172 12.25 11.49 -10.47
N CYS A 173 12.31 10.56 -9.50
CA CYS A 173 11.27 10.44 -8.47
C CYS A 173 11.01 11.75 -7.74
N MET A 174 12.05 12.36 -7.18
CA MET A 174 11.92 13.56 -6.36
C MET A 174 11.42 14.75 -7.17
N GLN A 175 12.01 14.97 -8.32
CA GLN A 175 11.64 16.10 -9.19
C GLN A 175 10.24 15.91 -9.76
N THR A 176 9.92 14.69 -10.26
CA THR A 176 8.62 14.41 -10.84
C THR A 176 7.52 14.50 -9.78
N ASN A 177 7.76 13.94 -8.57
CA ASN A 177 6.78 14.01 -7.50
C ASN A 177 6.54 15.46 -7.03
N LEU A 178 7.60 16.26 -6.94
CA LEU A 178 7.49 17.69 -6.60
C LEU A 178 6.73 18.48 -7.67
N GLN A 179 7.01 18.23 -8.95
CA GLN A 179 6.26 18.85 -10.05
C GLN A 179 4.77 18.50 -9.96
N ARG A 180 4.44 17.23 -9.75
CA ARG A 180 3.04 16.79 -9.59
C ARG A 180 2.38 17.42 -8.36
N ALA A 181 3.14 17.63 -7.28
CA ALA A 181 2.63 18.33 -6.10
C ALA A 181 2.20 19.76 -6.44
N HIS A 182 3.03 20.56 -7.14
CA HIS A 182 2.66 21.89 -7.60
C HIS A 182 1.42 21.88 -8.51
N GLU A 183 1.32 20.92 -9.42
CA GLU A 183 0.20 20.81 -10.36
C GLU A 183 -1.12 20.43 -9.67
N LEU A 184 -1.05 19.69 -8.55
CA LEU A 184 -2.23 19.17 -7.83
C LEU A 184 -2.63 20.02 -6.62
N VAL A 185 -1.74 20.85 -6.06
CA VAL A 185 -2.02 21.73 -4.91
C VAL A 185 -3.30 22.57 -5.09
N PRO A 186 -3.65 23.11 -6.28
CA PRO A 186 -4.90 23.84 -6.47
C PRO A 186 -6.17 22.99 -6.25
N HIS A 187 -6.02 21.67 -6.18
CA HIS A 187 -7.12 20.71 -6.01
C HIS A 187 -7.08 20.01 -4.65
N TYR A 188 -6.09 20.34 -3.81
CA TYR A 188 -5.99 19.81 -2.46
C TYR A 188 -6.81 20.65 -1.47
N VAL A 189 -7.23 20.03 -0.39
CA VAL A 189 -7.87 20.67 0.75
C VAL A 189 -6.89 20.68 1.92
N PHE A 190 -6.67 21.84 2.53
CA PHE A 190 -5.70 22.06 3.60
C PHE A 190 -6.36 22.42 4.94
#